data_de903e447906c6edc1dd76671ba912ae
#
_entry.id   de903e447906c6edc1dd76671ba912ae
#
_cell.length_a   1.000
_cell.length_b   1.000
_cell.length_c   1.000
_cell.angle_alpha   90.00
_cell.angle_beta   90.00
_cell.angle_gamma   90.00
#
_symmetry.space_group_name_H-M   'P 1'
#
loop_
_entity.id
_entity.type
_entity.pdbx_description
1 polymer ?
#
loop_
_entity_poly.entity_id
_entity_poly.type
_entity_poly.pdbx_seq_one_letter_code
_entity_poly.pdbx_strand_id
1 'polypeptide(L)'
;MIIRKSQMSDLPRIMEIYSYAREYMAEHGNPNQWGPTNWPPQDLICEDIKLGHSYVCEDDGRIVCTFYYNDGPDIEPTYRVIEDGEWSAAKSYGVVHRIASDGTIKGAGAFCLNWAFDQSGLLRIDTHPDNVPMQRLLAKLGFEKRGIIYVEEDEYPRYAYEKVE
;
A
#
# COMPACT_ATOMS: atom_id res chain seq x y z
N MET A 1 9.22 -15.39 6.24
CA MET A 1 8.25 -14.77 5.29
C MET A 1 8.87 -14.70 3.91
N ILE A 2 8.07 -14.97 2.89
CA ILE A 2 8.48 -14.98 1.48
C ILE A 2 7.49 -14.14 0.67
N ILE A 3 8.01 -13.25 -0.19
CA ILE A 3 7.19 -12.44 -1.08
C ILE A 3 7.26 -13.00 -2.50
N ARG A 4 6.11 -13.14 -3.14
CA ARG A 4 6.00 -13.59 -4.52
C ARG A 4 4.85 -12.87 -5.23
N LYS A 5 4.84 -12.91 -6.55
CA LYS A 5 3.69 -12.41 -7.32
C LYS A 5 2.45 -13.24 -7.05
N SER A 6 1.31 -12.56 -6.99
CA SER A 6 0.02 -13.22 -6.82
C SER A 6 -0.38 -14.00 -8.07
N GLN A 7 -1.09 -15.08 -7.86
CA GLN A 7 -1.74 -15.87 -8.91
C GLN A 7 -3.26 -15.74 -8.76
N MET A 8 -4.01 -16.02 -9.81
CA MET A 8 -5.48 -15.94 -9.74
C MET A 8 -6.06 -16.88 -8.67
N SER A 9 -5.41 -18.00 -8.40
CA SER A 9 -5.81 -18.91 -7.32
C SER A 9 -5.68 -18.29 -5.93
N ASP A 10 -4.91 -17.22 -5.77
CA ASP A 10 -4.76 -16.49 -4.50
C ASP A 10 -5.91 -15.52 -4.24
N LEU A 11 -6.70 -15.19 -5.26
CA LEU A 11 -7.70 -14.12 -5.19
C LEU A 11 -8.68 -14.28 -4.01
N PRO A 12 -9.26 -15.45 -3.74
CA PRO A 12 -10.17 -15.58 -2.59
C PRO A 12 -9.49 -15.18 -1.27
N ARG A 13 -8.27 -15.64 -1.05
CA ARG A 13 -7.52 -15.30 0.18
C ARG A 13 -7.17 -13.82 0.24
N ILE A 14 -6.75 -13.24 -0.88
CA ILE A 14 -6.47 -11.80 -0.96
C ILE A 14 -7.70 -10.98 -0.56
N MET A 15 -8.87 -11.34 -1.08
CA MET A 15 -10.10 -10.60 -0.76
C MET A 15 -10.52 -10.77 0.69
N GLU A 16 -10.25 -11.93 1.32
CA GLU A 16 -10.45 -12.11 2.77
C GLU A 16 -9.57 -11.13 3.57
N ILE A 17 -8.31 -10.98 3.17
CA ILE A 17 -7.37 -10.06 3.84
C ILE A 17 -7.87 -8.62 3.73
N TYR A 18 -8.35 -8.21 2.56
CA TYR A 18 -8.90 -6.86 2.40
C TYR A 18 -10.16 -6.64 3.25
N SER A 19 -11.03 -7.65 3.35
CA SER A 19 -12.21 -7.57 4.20
C SER A 19 -11.82 -7.39 5.67
N TYR A 20 -10.88 -8.18 6.14
CA TYR A 20 -10.33 -8.04 7.50
C TYR A 20 -9.73 -6.64 7.72
N ALA A 21 -8.95 -6.15 6.77
CA ALA A 21 -8.30 -4.86 6.88
C ALA A 21 -9.32 -3.71 6.96
N ARG A 22 -10.40 -3.76 6.20
CA ARG A 22 -11.47 -2.75 6.27
C ARG A 22 -12.13 -2.73 7.64
N GLU A 23 -12.45 -3.90 8.18
CA GLU A 23 -13.02 -4.00 9.53
C GLU A 23 -12.08 -3.47 10.59
N TYR A 24 -10.80 -3.85 10.51
CA TYR A 24 -9.77 -3.37 11.43
C TYR A 24 -9.66 -1.85 11.40
N MET A 25 -9.59 -1.25 10.20
CA MET A 25 -9.52 0.20 10.05
C MET A 25 -10.73 0.89 10.66
N ALA A 26 -11.94 0.39 10.40
CA ALA A 26 -13.18 0.96 10.93
C ALA A 26 -13.20 0.94 12.46
N GLU A 27 -12.72 -0.15 13.07
CA GLU A 27 -12.69 -0.33 14.52
C GLU A 27 -11.56 0.46 15.20
N HIS A 28 -10.55 0.89 14.46
CA HIS A 28 -9.36 1.55 14.98
C HIS A 28 -9.21 3.00 14.52
N GLY A 29 -10.33 3.70 14.32
CA GLY A 29 -10.33 5.14 14.06
C GLY A 29 -10.12 5.54 12.60
N ASN A 30 -10.18 4.61 11.66
CA ASN A 30 -9.99 4.88 10.24
C ASN A 30 -11.12 4.27 9.38
N PRO A 31 -12.40 4.70 9.59
CA PRO A 31 -13.52 4.12 8.85
C PRO A 31 -13.63 4.62 7.41
N ASN A 32 -12.93 5.71 7.05
CA ASN A 32 -13.16 6.42 5.79
C ASN A 32 -12.16 6.10 4.69
N GLN A 33 -11.09 5.37 4.97
CA GLN A 33 -10.08 5.11 3.94
C GLN A 33 -10.59 4.16 2.85
N TRP A 34 -11.18 3.03 3.23
CA TRP A 34 -11.72 2.04 2.28
C TRP A 34 -13.20 1.70 2.55
N GLY A 35 -13.68 2.00 3.77
CA GLY A 35 -14.99 1.58 4.22
C GLY A 35 -16.16 2.05 3.34
N PRO A 36 -16.28 3.37 3.05
CA PRO A 36 -17.46 3.89 2.34
C PRO A 36 -17.63 3.32 0.93
N THR A 37 -16.53 3.01 0.24
CA THR A 37 -16.54 2.49 -1.13
C THR A 37 -16.34 0.98 -1.19
N ASN A 38 -16.14 0.33 -0.04
CA ASN A 38 -15.80 -1.09 0.05
C ASN A 38 -14.55 -1.43 -0.79
N TRP A 39 -13.59 -0.52 -0.79
CA TRP A 39 -12.35 -0.61 -1.55
C TRP A 39 -11.38 -1.64 -0.96
N PRO A 40 -10.56 -2.35 -1.72
CA PRO A 40 -10.52 -2.35 -3.17
C PRO A 40 -11.52 -3.34 -3.78
N PRO A 41 -12.09 -3.04 -4.97
CA PRO A 41 -12.99 -3.96 -5.63
C PRO A 41 -12.22 -5.15 -6.22
N GLN A 42 -12.90 -6.29 -6.33
CA GLN A 42 -12.29 -7.51 -6.84
C GLN A 42 -11.73 -7.35 -8.24
N ASP A 43 -12.43 -6.63 -9.12
CA ASP A 43 -11.98 -6.41 -10.50
C ASP A 43 -10.64 -5.70 -10.58
N LEU A 44 -10.39 -4.75 -9.70
CA LEU A 44 -9.10 -4.05 -9.61
C LEU A 44 -7.99 -5.03 -9.22
N ILE A 45 -8.24 -5.90 -8.27
CA ILE A 45 -7.24 -6.88 -7.83
C ILE A 45 -6.96 -7.90 -8.94
N CYS A 46 -8.00 -8.34 -9.67
CA CYS A 46 -7.81 -9.20 -10.84
C CYS A 46 -6.90 -8.55 -11.87
N GLU A 47 -7.10 -7.27 -12.14
CA GLU A 47 -6.26 -6.52 -13.08
C GLU A 47 -4.81 -6.41 -12.57
N ASP A 48 -4.63 -6.10 -11.29
CA ASP A 48 -3.29 -6.07 -10.68
C ASP A 48 -2.56 -7.41 -10.84
N ILE A 49 -3.26 -8.52 -10.65
CA ILE A 49 -2.69 -9.86 -10.79
C ILE A 49 -2.27 -10.10 -12.24
N LYS A 50 -3.16 -9.79 -13.20
CA LYS A 50 -2.90 -9.98 -14.62
C LYS A 50 -1.71 -9.17 -15.12
N LEU A 51 -1.55 -7.95 -14.62
CA LEU A 51 -0.45 -7.06 -14.98
C LEU A 51 0.86 -7.38 -14.24
N GLY A 52 0.83 -8.31 -13.28
CA GLY A 52 2.01 -8.70 -12.51
C GLY A 52 2.41 -7.70 -11.43
N HIS A 53 1.46 -6.89 -10.96
CA HIS A 53 1.70 -5.88 -9.92
C HIS A 53 1.14 -6.27 -8.55
N SER A 54 0.40 -7.35 -8.44
CA SER A 54 -0.09 -7.86 -7.17
C SER A 54 0.92 -8.83 -6.56
N TYR A 55 1.20 -8.65 -5.28
CA TYR A 55 2.14 -9.47 -4.52
C TYR A 55 1.49 -9.98 -3.26
N VAL A 56 1.94 -11.15 -2.81
CA VAL A 56 1.54 -11.74 -1.54
C VAL A 56 2.78 -12.06 -0.72
N CYS A 57 2.63 -11.99 0.60
CA CYS A 57 3.63 -12.43 1.54
C CYS A 57 3.13 -13.67 2.25
N GLU A 58 3.89 -14.74 2.18
CA GLU A 58 3.59 -16.00 2.84
C GLU A 58 4.44 -16.17 4.10
N ASP A 59 3.82 -16.71 5.14
CA ASP A 59 4.50 -17.18 6.33
C ASP A 59 4.05 -18.59 6.60
N ASP A 60 5.00 -19.54 6.58
CA ASP A 60 4.75 -20.96 6.75
C ASP A 60 3.64 -21.48 5.82
N GLY A 61 3.72 -21.08 4.54
CA GLY A 61 2.80 -21.53 3.49
C GLY A 61 1.43 -20.84 3.48
N ARG A 62 1.21 -19.88 4.37
CA ARG A 62 -0.07 -19.14 4.45
C ARG A 62 0.13 -17.68 4.06
N ILE A 63 -0.74 -17.15 3.21
CA ILE A 63 -0.71 -15.74 2.83
C ILE A 63 -1.18 -14.91 4.03
N VAL A 64 -0.33 -13.97 4.47
CA VAL A 64 -0.60 -13.10 5.62
C VAL A 64 -0.65 -11.62 5.26
N CYS A 65 -0.16 -11.24 4.08
CA CYS A 65 -0.13 -9.85 3.62
C CYS A 65 -0.22 -9.81 2.10
N THR A 66 -0.79 -8.74 1.57
CA THR A 66 -0.88 -8.49 0.13
C THR A 66 -0.70 -7.01 -0.15
N PHE A 67 -0.20 -6.69 -1.35
CA PHE A 67 0.01 -5.31 -1.75
C PHE A 67 0.20 -5.22 -3.26
N TYR A 68 0.00 -4.00 -3.78
CA TYR A 68 0.38 -3.62 -5.14
C TYR A 68 1.79 -3.05 -5.12
N TYR A 69 2.61 -3.41 -6.09
CA TYR A 69 3.93 -2.81 -6.30
C TYR A 69 4.19 -2.59 -7.78
N ASN A 70 4.73 -1.44 -8.11
CA ASN A 70 5.23 -1.12 -9.45
C ASN A 70 6.38 -0.13 -9.30
N ASP A 71 7.24 -0.03 -10.32
CA ASP A 71 8.32 0.94 -10.35
C ASP A 71 8.52 1.48 -11.77
N GLY A 72 9.13 2.64 -11.87
CA GLY A 72 9.41 3.30 -13.14
C GLY A 72 9.21 4.81 -13.07
N PRO A 73 9.36 5.50 -14.22
CA PRO A 73 9.14 6.95 -14.30
C PRO A 73 7.66 7.27 -14.43
N ASP A 74 7.17 8.25 -13.64
CA ASP A 74 5.83 8.80 -13.73
C ASP A 74 4.73 7.74 -13.79
N ILE A 75 4.84 6.71 -12.94
CA ILE A 75 3.94 5.55 -12.97
C ILE A 75 2.63 5.77 -12.22
N GLU A 76 2.52 6.84 -11.42
CA GLU A 76 1.34 7.11 -10.59
C GLU A 76 0.78 8.49 -10.89
N PRO A 77 -0.29 8.59 -11.71
CA PRO A 77 -0.87 9.88 -12.08
C PRO A 77 -1.31 10.75 -10.90
N THR A 78 -1.81 10.14 -9.81
CA THR A 78 -2.26 10.90 -8.64
C THR A 78 -1.11 11.54 -7.87
N TYR A 79 0.14 11.15 -8.14
CA TYR A 79 1.32 11.74 -7.50
C TYR A 79 1.89 12.95 -8.26
N ARG A 80 1.36 13.25 -9.44
CA ARG A 80 1.82 14.40 -10.25
C ARG A 80 1.54 15.74 -9.60
N VAL A 81 0.44 15.84 -8.85
CA VAL A 81 0.08 17.04 -8.11
C VAL A 81 0.20 16.75 -6.62
N ILE A 82 1.09 17.47 -5.95
CA ILE A 82 1.29 17.36 -4.51
C ILE A 82 1.18 18.76 -3.91
N GLU A 83 0.45 18.88 -2.80
CA GLU A 83 0.23 20.13 -2.07
C GLU A 83 1.01 20.12 -0.75
N ASP A 84 1.27 21.31 -0.23
CA ASP A 84 1.95 21.52 1.07
C ASP A 84 3.31 20.84 1.17
N GLY A 85 4.00 20.72 0.04
CA GLY A 85 5.31 20.09 -0.03
C GLY A 85 5.63 19.64 -1.44
N GLU A 86 6.62 18.77 -1.56
CA GLU A 86 7.07 18.25 -2.84
C GLU A 86 7.77 16.89 -2.69
N TRP A 87 7.70 16.09 -3.74
CA TRP A 87 8.50 14.88 -3.84
C TRP A 87 9.98 15.23 -4.06
N SER A 88 10.86 14.28 -3.82
CA SER A 88 12.26 14.40 -4.25
C SER A 88 12.34 14.55 -5.77
N ALA A 89 13.47 15.03 -6.27
CA ALA A 89 13.68 15.27 -7.70
C ALA A 89 13.86 13.99 -8.53
N ALA A 90 13.73 12.81 -7.94
CA ALA A 90 13.91 11.53 -8.63
C ALA A 90 12.88 11.34 -9.74
N LYS A 91 13.35 10.88 -10.90
CA LYS A 91 12.49 10.63 -12.06
C LYS A 91 11.80 9.27 -12.02
N SER A 92 12.43 8.30 -11.39
CA SER A 92 11.87 6.94 -11.22
C SER A 92 11.72 6.62 -9.76
N TYR A 93 10.66 5.89 -9.43
CA TYR A 93 10.37 5.52 -8.05
C TYR A 93 9.57 4.22 -8.02
N GLY A 94 9.64 3.54 -6.88
CA GLY A 94 8.70 2.46 -6.58
C GLY A 94 7.47 3.00 -5.89
N VAL A 95 6.35 2.30 -6.04
CA VAL A 95 5.10 2.65 -5.38
C VAL A 95 4.46 1.40 -4.79
N VAL A 96 3.92 1.53 -3.58
CA VAL A 96 3.10 0.50 -2.95
C VAL A 96 1.70 1.08 -2.76
N HIS A 97 0.69 0.32 -3.17
CA HIS A 97 -0.71 0.63 -2.93
C HIS A 97 -1.40 -0.56 -2.29
N ARG A 98 -2.51 -0.30 -1.63
CA ARG A 98 -3.42 -1.34 -1.15
C ARG A 98 -2.71 -2.42 -0.33
N ILE A 99 -1.79 -2.00 0.54
CA ILE A 99 -1.13 -2.95 1.44
C ILE A 99 -2.08 -3.31 2.58
N ALA A 100 -2.23 -4.60 2.83
CA ALA A 100 -3.09 -5.11 3.88
C ALA A 100 -2.55 -6.42 4.44
N SER A 101 -2.70 -6.61 5.74
CA SER A 101 -2.32 -7.85 6.42
C SER A 101 -3.51 -8.42 7.18
N ASP A 102 -3.43 -9.71 7.53
CA ASP A 102 -4.47 -10.36 8.33
C ASP A 102 -4.25 -10.22 9.84
N GLY A 103 -3.21 -9.49 10.24
CA GLY A 103 -2.92 -9.22 11.65
C GLY A 103 -2.32 -10.37 12.43
N THR A 104 -2.06 -11.53 11.80
CA THR A 104 -1.57 -12.71 12.52
C THR A 104 -0.08 -12.72 12.75
N ILE A 105 0.69 -12.04 11.88
CA ILE A 105 2.16 -12.00 11.98
C ILE A 105 2.59 -10.55 12.21
N LYS A 106 3.20 -10.31 13.36
CA LYS A 106 3.76 -9.01 13.69
C LYS A 106 4.90 -8.68 12.72
N GLY A 107 4.88 -7.48 12.15
CA GLY A 107 5.95 -7.02 11.26
C GLY A 107 5.77 -7.42 9.80
N ALA A 108 4.66 -8.05 9.40
CA ALA A 108 4.42 -8.42 8.01
C ALA A 108 4.40 -7.19 7.09
N GLY A 109 3.72 -6.11 7.49
CA GLY A 109 3.71 -4.88 6.72
C GLY A 109 5.08 -4.26 6.56
N ALA A 110 5.87 -4.22 7.63
CA ALA A 110 7.24 -3.73 7.59
C ALA A 110 8.11 -4.55 6.64
N PHE A 111 7.97 -5.87 6.70
CA PHE A 111 8.69 -6.78 5.82
C PHE A 111 8.40 -6.48 4.34
N CYS A 112 7.12 -6.29 4.00
CA CYS A 112 6.69 -5.98 2.63
C CYS A 112 7.20 -4.62 2.17
N LEU A 113 7.13 -3.59 3.02
CA LEU A 113 7.61 -2.25 2.66
C LEU A 113 9.12 -2.21 2.48
N ASN A 114 9.87 -2.91 3.32
CA ASN A 114 11.32 -3.02 3.16
C ASN A 114 11.69 -3.76 1.87
N TRP A 115 10.97 -4.83 1.54
CA TRP A 115 11.16 -5.53 0.28
C TRP A 115 10.94 -4.59 -0.92
N ALA A 116 9.85 -3.82 -0.90
CA ALA A 116 9.52 -2.89 -1.98
C ALA A 116 10.59 -1.81 -2.12
N PHE A 117 11.06 -1.27 -1.01
CA PHE A 117 12.16 -0.29 -1.03
C PHE A 117 13.42 -0.89 -1.64
N ASP A 118 13.77 -2.12 -1.30
CA ASP A 118 14.96 -2.79 -1.83
C ASP A 118 14.86 -3.01 -3.34
N GLN A 119 13.64 -3.17 -3.88
CA GLN A 119 13.46 -3.30 -5.33
C GLN A 119 13.75 -2.02 -6.09
N SER A 120 13.39 -0.87 -5.53
CA SER A 120 13.39 0.41 -6.25
C SER A 120 14.48 1.39 -5.79
N GLY A 121 14.96 1.26 -4.56
CA GLY A 121 15.89 2.22 -3.96
C GLY A 121 15.28 3.58 -3.62
N LEU A 122 14.04 3.83 -4.03
CA LEU A 122 13.25 5.00 -3.68
C LEU A 122 11.78 4.61 -3.74
N LEU A 123 11.08 4.72 -2.62
CA LEU A 123 9.70 4.24 -2.51
C LEU A 123 8.77 5.37 -2.09
N ARG A 124 7.65 5.49 -2.79
CA ARG A 124 6.56 6.44 -2.49
C ARG A 124 5.32 5.68 -2.10
N ILE A 125 4.60 6.19 -1.11
CA ILE A 125 3.37 5.60 -0.62
C ILE A 125 2.50 6.71 -0.03
N ASP A 126 1.18 6.52 -0.03
CA ASP A 126 0.26 7.45 0.60
C ASP A 126 -0.64 6.71 1.58
N THR A 127 -1.19 7.44 2.55
CA THR A 127 -2.12 6.89 3.52
C THR A 127 -3.12 7.95 3.98
N HIS A 128 -4.30 7.50 4.41
CA HIS A 128 -5.35 8.37 4.93
C HIS A 128 -4.89 9.06 6.22
N PRO A 129 -5.26 10.33 6.45
CA PRO A 129 -4.91 11.03 7.69
C PRO A 129 -5.35 10.34 8.97
N ASP A 130 -6.43 9.55 8.92
CA ASP A 130 -6.93 8.80 10.06
C ASP A 130 -6.19 7.47 10.31
N ASN A 131 -5.34 7.07 9.37
CA ASN A 131 -4.57 5.83 9.51
C ASN A 131 -3.30 6.05 10.33
N VAL A 132 -3.47 6.26 11.63
CA VAL A 132 -2.35 6.52 12.53
C VAL A 132 -1.36 5.35 12.62
N PRO A 133 -1.80 4.09 12.67
CA PRO A 133 -0.85 2.96 12.67
C PRO A 133 0.08 2.95 11.46
N MET A 134 -0.44 3.22 10.26
CA MET A 134 0.37 3.27 9.05
C MET A 134 1.35 4.44 9.08
N GLN A 135 0.90 5.62 9.53
CA GLN A 135 1.78 6.79 9.66
C GLN A 135 2.95 6.50 10.60
N ARG A 136 2.69 5.83 11.71
CA ARG A 136 3.72 5.44 12.68
C ARG A 136 4.69 4.43 12.08
N LEU A 137 4.18 3.45 11.35
CA LEU A 137 5.01 2.45 10.69
C LEU A 137 5.93 3.09 9.67
N LEU A 138 5.39 3.97 8.82
CA LEU A 138 6.18 4.67 7.80
C LEU A 138 7.29 5.52 8.43
N ALA A 139 6.99 6.26 9.49
CA ALA A 139 7.99 7.04 10.20
C ALA A 139 9.10 6.15 10.79
N LYS A 140 8.70 5.04 11.41
CA LYS A 140 9.64 4.07 11.98
C LYS A 140 10.57 3.47 10.93
N LEU A 141 10.08 3.26 9.71
CA LEU A 141 10.87 2.70 8.62
C LEU A 141 11.72 3.73 7.87
N GLY A 142 11.68 4.99 8.28
CA GLY A 142 12.51 6.04 7.69
C GLY A 142 11.85 6.80 6.54
N PHE A 143 10.55 6.66 6.34
CA PHE A 143 9.83 7.47 5.38
C PHE A 143 9.61 8.88 5.93
N GLU A 144 9.66 9.86 5.04
CA GLU A 144 9.37 11.26 5.37
C GLU A 144 8.07 11.69 4.70
N LYS A 145 7.24 12.41 5.43
CA LYS A 145 6.03 13.01 4.87
C LYS A 145 6.44 14.14 3.92
N ARG A 146 6.02 14.04 2.65
CA ARG A 146 6.36 15.02 1.61
C ARG A 146 5.29 16.08 1.39
N GLY A 147 4.03 15.72 1.61
CA GLY A 147 2.91 16.63 1.38
C GLY A 147 1.58 15.89 1.36
N ILE A 148 0.65 16.44 0.58
CA ILE A 148 -0.72 15.93 0.47
C ILE A 148 -1.04 15.66 -0.98
N ILE A 149 -1.62 14.50 -1.26
CA ILE A 149 -2.15 14.15 -2.58
C ILE A 149 -3.63 13.77 -2.46
N TYR A 150 -4.30 13.66 -3.60
CA TYR A 150 -5.69 13.24 -3.68
C TYR A 150 -5.79 12.02 -4.61
N VAL A 151 -6.65 11.10 -4.23
CA VAL A 151 -6.86 9.84 -4.96
C VAL A 151 -8.20 9.88 -5.70
N GLU A 152 -8.41 8.93 -6.62
CA GLU A 152 -9.64 8.90 -7.44
C GLU A 152 -10.80 8.19 -6.73
N GLU A 153 -10.51 7.25 -5.80
CA GLU A 153 -11.51 6.43 -5.16
C GLU A 153 -12.40 7.16 -4.15
N ASP A 154 -11.96 8.33 -3.64
CA ASP A 154 -12.75 9.13 -2.71
C ASP A 154 -12.28 10.59 -2.70
N GLU A 155 -12.96 11.43 -1.91
CA GLU A 155 -12.68 12.87 -1.81
C GLU A 155 -11.71 13.25 -0.69
N TYR A 156 -11.28 12.26 0.10
CA TYR A 156 -10.39 12.53 1.24
C TYR A 156 -8.95 12.72 0.78
N PRO A 157 -8.21 13.63 1.47
CA PRO A 157 -6.78 13.77 1.19
C PRO A 157 -6.00 12.54 1.64
N ARG A 158 -4.80 12.40 1.11
CA ARG A 158 -3.82 11.41 1.56
C ARG A 158 -2.53 12.09 1.94
N TYR A 159 -1.90 11.62 3.01
CA TYR A 159 -0.54 12.03 3.34
C TYR A 159 0.42 11.24 2.46
N ALA A 160 1.29 11.97 1.76
CA ALA A 160 2.28 11.42 0.84
C ALA A 160 3.60 11.24 1.55
N TYR A 161 4.16 10.02 1.47
CA TYR A 161 5.41 9.66 2.12
C TYR A 161 6.42 9.15 1.11
N GLU A 162 7.69 9.38 1.39
CA GLU A 162 8.78 8.92 0.52
C GLU A 162 9.97 8.48 1.36
N LYS A 163 10.60 7.38 0.92
CA LYS A 163 11.87 6.93 1.48
C LYS A 163 12.90 6.89 0.37
N VAL A 164 14.02 7.58 0.55
CA VAL A 164 15.09 7.70 -0.46
C VAL A 164 16.34 6.94 -0.07
N GLU A 165 16.47 6.48 1.17
CA GLU A 165 17.56 5.61 1.65
C GLU A 165 17.31 5.09 3.06
#